data_6973a2913340476beb4afa6be8c6190c
#
_entry.id   6973a2913340476beb4afa6be8c6190c
#
_cell.length_a   1.000
_cell.length_b   1.000
_cell.length_c   1.000
_cell.angle_alpha   90.00
_cell.angle_beta   90.00
_cell.angle_gamma   90.00
#
_symmetry.space_group_name_H-M   'P 1'
#
loop_
_entity.id
_entity.type
_entity.pdbx_description
1 polymer ?
#
loop_
_entity_poly.entity_id
_entity_poly.type
_entity_poly.pdbx_seq_one_letter_code
_entity_poly.pdbx_strand_id
1 'polypeptide(L)'
;MKKYQLFLLSVLSGLLMAAAWPERGFPGLLFAGFVPLLIVEDFIYRHPDKFIKFSLLFYSYPAFLIWNGLTTWWIYNSTGAGALIAIGVNALFMSIIFQLFHFTRRKLKNDLSAYAALVFYWMAFEYLHLNWDLNWPWLNIGNGFSSYYRWVEWYEFTGTFGGTIWALGANILLFKVLYRGSSTRFLFPLKKKNFILIPATLLWIIVPLIISYSIYHSYKEKSNPVTIVIVQPDLDPYKEQYTVPPVEVVGRIMQLAEPLIDSNTNFLVAPESAIQEYMWENDIGTFKSIALLKNIVKKYPNLNLLVGGSTRHEFGPGEVVSNTARKYTDADIYYDEYNTAMLLNSRDSIQLYHKSKLTPGVEILPTYKHFRLLEKLAINMGGTVGSLGMDKIRRVYTTVKTAKVSPTICYESIFGEFFAEFVRNGAEVMIIITNDGWWGNTAGHRQHFTFASLRAIETRRSIARSANTGISAFIDQRGDPHQVTKYWEPAAIKGIVNANDQMTFYVKHGDYLARIASYCGGVLFLLSLVMHFIQKKRKFYR
;
A
#
# COMPACT_ATOMS: atom_id res chain seq x y z
N MET A 1 -12.74 -18.19 -32.14
CA MET A 1 -12.34 -16.77 -32.16
C MET A 1 -11.05 -16.60 -32.97
N LYS A 2 -10.87 -15.45 -33.64
CA LYS A 2 -9.63 -15.10 -34.33
C LYS A 2 -8.60 -14.52 -33.34
N LYS A 3 -7.31 -14.61 -33.64
CA LYS A 3 -6.24 -14.13 -32.72
C LYS A 3 -6.39 -12.65 -32.30
N TYR A 4 -6.80 -11.77 -33.22
CA TYR A 4 -7.02 -10.35 -32.90
C TYR A 4 -8.18 -10.14 -31.90
N GLN A 5 -9.22 -11.00 -31.92
CA GLN A 5 -10.33 -10.92 -30.96
C GLN A 5 -9.85 -11.26 -29.53
N LEU A 6 -8.95 -12.25 -29.41
CA LEU A 6 -8.32 -12.58 -28.12
C LEU A 6 -7.47 -11.40 -27.60
N PHE A 7 -6.72 -10.74 -28.49
CA PHE A 7 -5.95 -9.56 -28.14
C PHE A 7 -6.86 -8.40 -27.71
N LEU A 8 -7.96 -8.14 -28.41
CA LEU A 8 -8.94 -7.12 -28.03
C LEU A 8 -9.58 -7.41 -26.66
N LEU A 9 -9.86 -8.66 -26.34
CA LEU A 9 -10.34 -9.05 -25.01
C LEU A 9 -9.28 -8.81 -23.93
N SER A 10 -8.02 -9.05 -24.22
CA SER A 10 -6.91 -8.74 -23.30
C SER A 10 -6.83 -7.23 -23.03
N VAL A 11 -6.89 -6.42 -24.08
CA VAL A 11 -6.93 -4.95 -23.97
C VAL A 11 -8.14 -4.50 -23.15
N LEU A 12 -9.32 -5.05 -23.42
CA LEU A 12 -10.55 -4.74 -22.67
C LEU A 12 -10.40 -5.07 -21.18
N SER A 13 -9.79 -6.21 -20.84
CA SER A 13 -9.51 -6.57 -19.44
C SER A 13 -8.65 -5.51 -18.75
N GLY A 14 -7.54 -5.10 -19.37
CA GLY A 14 -6.67 -4.07 -18.83
C GLY A 14 -7.36 -2.72 -18.65
N LEU A 15 -8.19 -2.31 -19.62
CA LEU A 15 -8.97 -1.08 -19.55
C LEU A 15 -10.02 -1.10 -18.43
N LEU A 16 -10.72 -2.23 -18.25
CA LEU A 16 -11.72 -2.39 -17.18
C LEU A 16 -11.05 -2.31 -15.81
N MET A 17 -9.89 -2.96 -15.63
CA MET A 17 -9.12 -2.91 -14.39
C MET A 17 -8.61 -1.49 -14.10
N ALA A 18 -8.12 -0.78 -15.11
CA ALA A 18 -7.67 0.60 -14.97
C ALA A 18 -8.83 1.56 -14.66
N ALA A 19 -9.98 1.41 -15.34
CA ALA A 19 -11.17 2.21 -15.11
C ALA A 19 -11.84 1.94 -13.74
N ALA A 20 -11.49 0.83 -13.11
CA ALA A 20 -11.95 0.49 -11.76
C ALA A 20 -11.12 1.17 -10.66
N TRP A 21 -9.90 1.61 -10.98
CA TRP A 21 -8.89 1.97 -9.97
C TRP A 21 -9.16 3.34 -9.32
N PRO A 22 -8.92 3.51 -7.98
CA PRO A 22 -9.04 4.81 -7.33
C PRO A 22 -8.13 5.87 -8.01
N GLU A 23 -8.45 7.15 -8.00
CA GLU A 23 -9.47 7.89 -7.25
C GLU A 23 -10.76 8.11 -8.05
N ARG A 24 -10.67 8.12 -9.41
CA ARG A 24 -11.79 8.44 -10.31
C ARG A 24 -12.50 7.20 -10.85
N GLY A 25 -11.94 6.02 -10.61
CA GLY A 25 -12.49 4.77 -11.11
C GLY A 25 -13.73 4.32 -10.33
N PHE A 26 -14.52 3.46 -10.97
CA PHE A 26 -15.67 2.82 -10.36
C PHE A 26 -15.33 1.37 -9.98
N PRO A 27 -15.14 1.03 -8.70
CA PRO A 27 -14.66 -0.28 -8.25
C PRO A 27 -15.60 -1.44 -8.61
N GLY A 28 -16.86 -1.19 -8.96
CA GLY A 28 -17.76 -2.21 -9.51
C GLY A 28 -17.21 -2.90 -10.76
N LEU A 29 -16.33 -2.23 -11.52
CA LEU A 29 -15.66 -2.84 -12.68
C LEU A 29 -14.63 -3.89 -12.29
N LEU A 30 -14.11 -3.88 -11.03
CA LEU A 30 -13.24 -4.95 -10.52
C LEU A 30 -13.93 -6.31 -10.54
N PHE A 31 -15.25 -6.36 -10.40
CA PHE A 31 -16.01 -7.61 -10.44
C PHE A 31 -16.09 -8.26 -11.83
N ALA A 32 -15.77 -7.50 -12.90
CA ALA A 32 -15.81 -7.96 -14.27
C ALA A 32 -14.46 -7.84 -15.02
N GLY A 33 -13.47 -7.20 -14.41
CA GLY A 33 -12.21 -6.84 -15.06
C GLY A 33 -11.40 -8.02 -15.58
N PHE A 34 -11.44 -9.18 -14.91
CA PHE A 34 -10.77 -10.41 -15.35
C PHE A 34 -11.61 -11.26 -16.30
N VAL A 35 -12.92 -11.00 -16.44
CA VAL A 35 -13.81 -11.83 -17.30
C VAL A 35 -13.29 -11.94 -18.74
N PRO A 36 -12.90 -10.85 -19.44
CA PRO A 36 -12.37 -10.96 -20.79
C PRO A 36 -11.12 -11.83 -20.86
N LEU A 37 -10.24 -11.71 -19.87
CA LEU A 37 -9.00 -12.48 -19.82
C LEU A 37 -9.26 -13.97 -19.49
N LEU A 38 -10.26 -14.29 -18.68
CA LEU A 38 -10.72 -15.65 -18.43
C LEU A 38 -11.32 -16.28 -19.70
N ILE A 39 -11.98 -15.49 -20.56
CA ILE A 39 -12.46 -15.97 -21.88
C ILE A 39 -11.28 -16.31 -22.78
N VAL A 40 -10.23 -15.48 -22.79
CA VAL A 40 -8.99 -15.75 -23.55
C VAL A 40 -8.35 -17.04 -23.06
N GLU A 41 -8.22 -17.23 -21.75
CA GLU A 41 -7.65 -18.43 -21.14
C GLU A 41 -8.44 -19.69 -21.52
N ASP A 42 -9.77 -19.66 -21.37
CA ASP A 42 -10.62 -20.81 -21.68
C ASP A 42 -10.55 -21.17 -23.18
N PHE A 43 -10.47 -20.17 -24.06
CA PHE A 43 -10.31 -20.42 -25.49
C PHE A 43 -8.96 -21.11 -25.79
N ILE A 44 -7.86 -20.65 -25.21
CA ILE A 44 -6.53 -21.27 -25.36
C ILE A 44 -6.52 -22.69 -24.75
N TYR A 45 -7.14 -22.86 -23.58
CA TYR A 45 -7.26 -24.16 -22.91
C TYR A 45 -7.95 -25.21 -23.77
N ARG A 46 -9.05 -24.83 -24.50
CA ARG A 46 -9.84 -25.72 -25.37
C ARG A 46 -9.23 -25.99 -26.74
N HIS A 47 -8.26 -25.18 -27.17
CA HIS A 47 -7.63 -25.31 -28.49
C HIS A 47 -6.10 -25.40 -28.38
N PRO A 48 -5.57 -26.41 -27.65
CA PRO A 48 -4.13 -26.50 -27.35
C PRO A 48 -3.27 -26.66 -28.60
N ASP A 49 -3.82 -27.20 -29.69
CA ASP A 49 -3.17 -27.42 -31.00
C ASP A 49 -2.93 -26.11 -31.76
N LYS A 50 -3.67 -25.06 -31.46
CA LYS A 50 -3.56 -23.76 -32.14
C LYS A 50 -2.62 -22.79 -31.45
N PHE A 51 -2.11 -23.15 -30.26
CA PHE A 51 -1.34 -22.27 -29.39
C PHE A 51 -0.08 -22.94 -28.84
N ILE A 52 1.01 -22.18 -28.76
CA ILE A 52 2.23 -22.64 -28.10
C ILE A 52 2.07 -22.63 -26.57
N LYS A 53 2.97 -23.33 -25.87
CA LYS A 53 2.90 -23.59 -24.42
C LYS A 53 2.72 -22.32 -23.57
N PHE A 54 3.27 -21.18 -23.97
CA PHE A 54 3.25 -19.92 -23.25
C PHE A 54 2.37 -18.84 -23.90
N SER A 55 1.46 -19.23 -24.81
CA SER A 55 0.61 -18.27 -25.51
C SER A 55 -0.19 -17.38 -24.58
N LEU A 56 -0.67 -17.90 -23.43
CA LEU A 56 -1.45 -17.11 -22.49
C LEU A 56 -0.64 -15.95 -21.91
N LEU A 57 0.65 -16.14 -21.68
CA LEU A 57 1.54 -15.07 -21.19
C LEU A 57 1.55 -13.87 -22.18
N PHE A 58 1.58 -14.14 -23.49
CA PHE A 58 1.55 -13.09 -24.52
C PHE A 58 0.20 -12.34 -24.58
N TYR A 59 -0.91 -12.98 -24.22
CA TYR A 59 -2.22 -12.33 -24.15
C TYR A 59 -2.46 -11.64 -22.81
N SER A 60 -2.00 -12.20 -21.68
CA SER A 60 -2.19 -11.61 -20.38
C SER A 60 -1.28 -10.40 -20.13
N TYR A 61 -0.07 -10.39 -20.69
CA TYR A 61 0.88 -9.31 -20.51
C TYR A 61 0.35 -7.94 -20.98
N PRO A 62 -0.23 -7.77 -22.18
CA PRO A 62 -0.84 -6.51 -22.58
C PRO A 62 -1.98 -6.04 -21.64
N ALA A 63 -2.80 -6.97 -21.13
CA ALA A 63 -3.85 -6.62 -20.18
C ALA A 63 -3.26 -6.00 -18.90
N PHE A 64 -2.28 -6.67 -18.30
CA PHE A 64 -1.66 -6.18 -17.08
C PHE A 64 -0.76 -4.97 -17.31
N LEU A 65 -0.12 -4.87 -18.47
CA LEU A 65 0.66 -3.69 -18.85
C LEU A 65 -0.23 -2.43 -18.95
N ILE A 66 -1.40 -2.55 -19.57
CA ILE A 66 -2.39 -1.47 -19.66
C ILE A 66 -2.90 -1.10 -18.27
N TRP A 67 -3.25 -2.07 -17.44
CA TRP A 67 -3.69 -1.80 -16.07
C TRP A 67 -2.61 -1.06 -15.28
N ASN A 68 -1.41 -1.61 -15.19
CA ASN A 68 -0.28 -0.98 -14.50
C ASN A 68 0.03 0.42 -15.06
N GLY A 69 0.15 0.54 -16.38
CA GLY A 69 0.51 1.79 -17.05
C GLY A 69 -0.50 2.90 -16.79
N LEU A 70 -1.80 2.64 -16.97
CA LEU A 70 -2.83 3.67 -16.79
C LEU A 70 -3.04 4.05 -15.33
N THR A 71 -2.73 3.19 -14.37
CA THR A 71 -2.98 3.43 -12.94
C THR A 71 -1.76 3.97 -12.20
N THR A 72 -0.54 3.68 -12.65
CA THR A 72 0.69 4.02 -11.91
C THR A 72 1.72 4.78 -12.75
N TRP A 73 1.33 5.33 -13.92
CA TRP A 73 2.20 6.14 -14.79
C TRP A 73 2.85 7.32 -14.06
N TRP A 74 2.22 7.85 -13.03
CA TRP A 74 2.67 8.99 -12.24
C TRP A 74 4.02 8.76 -11.55
N ILE A 75 4.45 7.51 -11.37
CA ILE A 75 5.81 7.18 -10.89
C ILE A 75 6.86 7.82 -11.80
N TYR A 76 6.54 8.04 -13.08
CA TYR A 76 7.42 8.70 -14.05
C TYR A 76 7.89 10.08 -13.57
N ASN A 77 7.07 10.81 -12.82
CA ASN A 77 7.45 12.11 -12.28
C ASN A 77 8.59 12.03 -11.25
N SER A 78 8.67 10.91 -10.53
CA SER A 78 9.78 10.66 -9.59
C SER A 78 10.96 10.00 -10.29
N THR A 79 10.70 9.07 -11.23
CA THR A 79 11.72 8.31 -11.93
C THR A 79 11.21 7.76 -13.26
N GLY A 80 11.71 8.29 -14.38
CA GLY A 80 11.29 7.82 -15.70
C GLY A 80 11.66 6.35 -15.95
N ALA A 81 12.92 5.99 -15.73
CA ALA A 81 13.40 4.62 -15.92
C ALA A 81 12.81 3.65 -14.89
N GLY A 82 12.73 4.07 -13.61
CA GLY A 82 12.11 3.28 -12.54
C GLY A 82 10.63 2.97 -12.80
N ALA A 83 9.88 3.94 -13.35
CA ALA A 83 8.48 3.74 -13.72
C ALA A 83 8.31 2.67 -14.80
N LEU A 84 9.12 2.71 -15.86
CA LEU A 84 9.07 1.73 -16.95
C LEU A 84 9.38 0.31 -16.43
N ILE A 85 10.39 0.19 -15.55
CA ILE A 85 10.76 -1.09 -14.93
C ILE A 85 9.62 -1.57 -14.00
N ALA A 86 9.13 -0.71 -13.10
CA ALA A 86 8.07 -1.10 -12.16
C ALA A 86 6.81 -1.55 -12.89
N ILE A 87 6.33 -0.79 -13.87
CA ILE A 87 5.14 -1.09 -14.66
C ILE A 87 5.34 -2.39 -15.47
N GLY A 88 6.46 -2.51 -16.18
CA GLY A 88 6.73 -3.65 -17.06
C GLY A 88 6.96 -4.94 -16.30
N VAL A 89 7.77 -4.90 -15.24
CA VAL A 89 8.09 -6.09 -14.43
C VAL A 89 6.88 -6.54 -13.62
N ASN A 90 6.12 -5.62 -13.01
CA ASN A 90 4.91 -6.00 -12.28
C ASN A 90 3.86 -6.64 -13.22
N ALA A 91 3.65 -6.09 -14.42
CA ALA A 91 2.79 -6.69 -15.44
C ALA A 91 3.26 -8.10 -15.85
N LEU A 92 4.58 -8.32 -15.92
CA LEU A 92 5.14 -9.63 -16.21
C LEU A 92 4.87 -10.62 -15.07
N PHE A 93 5.06 -10.23 -13.82
CA PHE A 93 4.76 -11.07 -12.66
C PHE A 93 3.28 -11.46 -12.62
N MET A 94 2.36 -10.52 -12.81
CA MET A 94 0.92 -10.80 -12.91
C MET A 94 0.62 -11.81 -14.03
N SER A 95 1.30 -11.68 -15.17
CA SER A 95 1.13 -12.59 -16.32
C SER A 95 1.69 -13.99 -16.02
N ILE A 96 2.78 -14.09 -15.28
CA ILE A 96 3.34 -15.37 -14.83
C ILE A 96 2.36 -16.07 -13.89
N ILE A 97 1.73 -15.34 -12.95
CA ILE A 97 0.70 -15.90 -12.05
C ILE A 97 -0.50 -16.41 -12.86
N PHE A 98 -0.93 -15.67 -13.86
CA PHE A 98 -2.04 -16.07 -14.71
C PHE A 98 -1.68 -17.30 -15.58
N GLN A 99 -0.44 -17.37 -16.06
CA GLN A 99 0.11 -18.54 -16.76
C GLN A 99 0.20 -19.78 -15.83
N LEU A 100 0.53 -19.57 -14.55
CA LEU A 100 0.60 -20.62 -13.54
C LEU A 100 -0.78 -21.23 -13.26
N PHE A 101 -1.81 -20.38 -13.15
CA PHE A 101 -3.21 -20.81 -13.11
C PHE A 101 -3.56 -21.70 -14.32
N HIS A 102 -3.24 -21.27 -15.54
CA HIS A 102 -3.47 -22.06 -16.76
C HIS A 102 -2.75 -23.41 -16.73
N PHE A 103 -1.50 -23.43 -16.29
CA PHE A 103 -0.73 -24.67 -16.11
C PHE A 103 -1.46 -25.64 -15.17
N THR A 104 -1.90 -25.16 -14.00
CA THR A 104 -2.66 -25.96 -13.02
C THR A 104 -3.96 -26.50 -13.61
N ARG A 105 -4.73 -25.67 -14.31
CA ARG A 105 -5.96 -26.07 -14.99
C ARG A 105 -5.73 -27.20 -15.99
N ARG A 106 -4.67 -27.11 -16.80
CA ARG A 106 -4.29 -28.14 -17.79
C ARG A 106 -3.86 -29.47 -17.14
N LYS A 107 -3.29 -29.43 -15.93
CA LYS A 107 -2.78 -30.63 -15.27
C LYS A 107 -3.82 -31.32 -14.42
N LEU A 108 -4.57 -30.59 -13.64
CA LEU A 108 -5.58 -31.16 -12.74
C LEU A 108 -6.89 -31.49 -13.48
N LYS A 109 -7.19 -30.81 -14.58
CA LYS A 109 -8.41 -31.01 -15.40
C LYS A 109 -9.72 -30.92 -14.59
N ASN A 110 -9.69 -30.15 -13.49
CA ASN A 110 -10.82 -29.89 -12.62
C ASN A 110 -11.04 -28.38 -12.52
N ASP A 111 -12.20 -27.88 -12.90
CA ASP A 111 -12.50 -26.45 -12.93
C ASP A 111 -12.50 -25.84 -11.52
N LEU A 112 -12.97 -26.56 -10.49
CA LEU A 112 -13.01 -26.05 -9.13
C LEU A 112 -11.58 -25.81 -8.62
N SER A 113 -10.72 -26.81 -8.72
CA SER A 113 -9.32 -26.71 -8.32
C SER A 113 -8.56 -25.65 -9.13
N ALA A 114 -8.90 -25.49 -10.42
CA ALA A 114 -8.29 -24.51 -11.29
C ALA A 114 -8.64 -23.07 -10.84
N TYR A 115 -9.91 -22.75 -10.65
CA TYR A 115 -10.31 -21.39 -10.24
C TYR A 115 -9.92 -21.10 -8.79
N ALA A 116 -9.92 -22.10 -7.91
CA ALA A 116 -9.33 -21.96 -6.57
C ALA A 116 -7.84 -21.62 -6.66
N ALA A 117 -7.09 -22.26 -7.58
CA ALA A 117 -5.69 -21.96 -7.81
C ALA A 117 -5.47 -20.51 -8.31
N LEU A 118 -6.36 -19.98 -9.17
CA LEU A 118 -6.30 -18.57 -9.58
C LEU A 118 -6.35 -17.64 -8.37
N VAL A 119 -7.33 -17.84 -7.48
CA VAL A 119 -7.50 -17.01 -6.27
C VAL A 119 -6.28 -17.15 -5.36
N PHE A 120 -5.86 -18.38 -5.07
CA PHE A 120 -4.75 -18.63 -4.13
C PHE A 120 -3.41 -18.15 -4.66
N TYR A 121 -3.10 -18.36 -5.94
CA TYR A 121 -1.86 -17.86 -6.55
C TYR A 121 -1.83 -16.33 -6.61
N TRP A 122 -2.95 -15.70 -6.90
CA TRP A 122 -3.05 -14.25 -6.93
C TRP A 122 -2.82 -13.65 -5.54
N MET A 123 -3.50 -14.18 -4.52
CA MET A 123 -3.31 -13.73 -3.15
C MET A 123 -1.89 -14.00 -2.63
N ALA A 124 -1.30 -15.16 -2.97
CA ALA A 124 0.08 -15.46 -2.62
C ALA A 124 1.07 -14.48 -3.27
N PHE A 125 0.80 -14.07 -4.51
CA PHE A 125 1.58 -13.06 -5.21
C PHE A 125 1.44 -11.68 -4.56
N GLU A 126 0.23 -11.23 -4.24
CA GLU A 126 0.02 -9.97 -3.52
C GLU A 126 0.72 -9.99 -2.16
N TYR A 127 0.67 -11.12 -1.44
CA TYR A 127 1.35 -11.29 -0.16
C TYR A 127 2.88 -11.24 -0.29
N LEU A 128 3.43 -11.87 -1.34
CA LEU A 128 4.85 -11.75 -1.65
C LEU A 128 5.25 -10.30 -1.89
N HIS A 129 4.43 -9.54 -2.64
CA HIS A 129 4.67 -8.12 -2.91
C HIS A 129 4.64 -7.22 -1.67
N LEU A 130 4.04 -7.67 -0.56
CA LEU A 130 4.09 -6.96 0.72
C LEU A 130 5.40 -7.25 1.51
N ASN A 131 6.09 -8.38 1.21
CA ASN A 131 7.08 -8.96 2.12
C ASN A 131 8.45 -9.27 1.49
N TRP A 132 8.80 -8.69 0.36
CA TRP A 132 10.11 -8.84 -0.27
C TRP A 132 10.77 -7.49 -0.55
N ASP A 133 12.03 -7.47 -1.01
CA ASP A 133 12.82 -6.24 -1.21
C ASP A 133 12.26 -5.31 -2.29
N LEU A 134 11.62 -5.87 -3.34
CA LEU A 134 10.95 -5.12 -4.40
C LEU A 134 9.45 -5.03 -4.13
N ASN A 135 9.06 -4.70 -2.90
CA ASN A 135 7.66 -4.60 -2.53
C ASN A 135 6.93 -3.53 -3.36
N TRP A 136 5.74 -3.90 -3.87
CA TRP A 136 4.88 -3.00 -4.65
C TRP A 136 3.40 -3.34 -4.43
N PRO A 137 2.81 -2.99 -3.26
CA PRO A 137 1.44 -3.34 -2.91
C PRO A 137 0.38 -2.48 -3.59
N TRP A 138 0.78 -1.49 -4.40
CA TRP A 138 -0.12 -0.46 -4.92
C TRP A 138 -1.33 -1.04 -5.65
N LEU A 139 -1.11 -2.07 -6.46
CA LEU A 139 -2.12 -2.73 -7.29
C LEU A 139 -2.70 -4.01 -6.67
N ASN A 140 -2.58 -4.23 -5.37
CA ASN A 140 -3.35 -5.28 -4.70
C ASN A 140 -4.84 -5.00 -4.88
N ILE A 141 -5.58 -5.98 -5.39
CA ILE A 141 -6.97 -5.78 -5.86
C ILE A 141 -7.86 -5.19 -4.77
N GLY A 142 -7.67 -5.60 -3.52
CA GLY A 142 -8.43 -5.07 -2.39
C GLY A 142 -8.25 -3.57 -2.15
N ASN A 143 -7.12 -2.98 -2.55
CA ASN A 143 -6.90 -1.54 -2.48
C ASN A 143 -7.79 -0.77 -3.48
N GLY A 144 -8.27 -1.43 -4.52
CA GLY A 144 -9.14 -0.84 -5.53
C GLY A 144 -10.48 -0.32 -4.98
N PHE A 145 -10.88 -0.71 -3.76
CA PHE A 145 -12.10 -0.25 -3.12
C PHE A 145 -11.90 1.01 -2.25
N SER A 146 -10.69 1.56 -2.15
CA SER A 146 -10.36 2.62 -1.19
C SER A 146 -11.14 3.92 -1.36
N SER A 147 -11.51 4.31 -2.58
CA SER A 147 -12.40 5.47 -2.82
C SER A 147 -13.87 5.21 -2.48
N TYR A 148 -14.23 3.95 -2.31
CA TYR A 148 -15.55 3.48 -1.91
C TYR A 148 -15.47 2.66 -0.62
N TYR A 149 -14.66 3.14 0.34
CA TYR A 149 -14.35 2.46 1.59
C TYR A 149 -15.59 1.95 2.35
N ARG A 150 -16.74 2.62 2.23
CA ARG A 150 -18.03 2.19 2.81
C ARG A 150 -18.54 0.85 2.23
N TRP A 151 -17.97 0.33 1.16
CA TRP A 151 -18.27 -1.00 0.62
C TRP A 151 -17.51 -2.11 1.34
N VAL A 152 -16.50 -1.77 2.14
CA VAL A 152 -15.52 -2.71 2.68
C VAL A 152 -15.26 -2.55 4.18
N GLU A 153 -16.25 -2.10 4.95
CA GLU A 153 -16.16 -1.98 6.42
C GLU A 153 -15.78 -3.30 7.11
N TRP A 154 -16.12 -4.43 6.48
CA TRP A 154 -15.75 -5.76 6.95
C TRP A 154 -14.24 -6.07 6.78
N TYR A 155 -13.42 -5.12 6.26
CA TYR A 155 -11.96 -5.23 6.30
C TYR A 155 -11.41 -5.25 7.74
N GLU A 156 -12.17 -4.80 8.73
CA GLU A 156 -11.82 -5.01 10.14
C GLU A 156 -11.65 -6.49 10.53
N PHE A 157 -12.20 -7.42 9.70
CA PHE A 157 -12.05 -8.86 9.87
C PHE A 157 -11.01 -9.45 8.90
N THR A 158 -10.95 -9.00 7.67
CA THR A 158 -10.25 -9.69 6.58
C THR A 158 -9.03 -8.95 6.03
N GLY A 159 -8.89 -7.67 6.34
CA GLY A 159 -7.99 -6.78 5.61
C GLY A 159 -8.35 -6.70 4.12
N THR A 160 -7.48 -6.09 3.35
CA THR A 160 -7.66 -5.93 1.89
C THR A 160 -7.72 -7.26 1.12
N PHE A 161 -7.16 -8.35 1.66
CA PHE A 161 -7.22 -9.66 1.01
C PHE A 161 -8.64 -10.21 0.87
N GLY A 162 -9.56 -9.82 1.77
CA GLY A 162 -10.99 -10.09 1.60
C GLY A 162 -11.54 -9.47 0.32
N GLY A 163 -11.14 -8.23 0.00
CA GLY A 163 -11.52 -7.55 -1.24
C GLY A 163 -10.98 -8.26 -2.49
N THR A 164 -9.75 -8.77 -2.43
CA THR A 164 -9.18 -9.59 -3.51
C THR A 164 -10.01 -10.86 -3.76
N ILE A 165 -10.38 -11.59 -2.70
CA ILE A 165 -11.27 -12.76 -2.81
C ILE A 165 -12.62 -12.36 -3.39
N TRP A 166 -13.20 -11.26 -2.91
CA TRP A 166 -14.52 -10.79 -3.35
C TRP A 166 -14.52 -10.46 -4.84
N ALA A 167 -13.52 -9.69 -5.31
CA ALA A 167 -13.40 -9.34 -6.72
C ALA A 167 -13.13 -10.55 -7.63
N LEU A 168 -12.15 -11.40 -7.30
CA LEU A 168 -11.83 -12.59 -8.10
C LEU A 168 -12.96 -13.61 -8.12
N GLY A 169 -13.63 -13.82 -6.99
CA GLY A 169 -14.81 -14.67 -6.90
C GLY A 169 -15.96 -14.20 -7.80
N ALA A 170 -16.24 -12.88 -7.81
CA ALA A 170 -17.22 -12.28 -8.70
C ALA A 170 -16.85 -12.48 -10.18
N ASN A 171 -15.59 -12.26 -10.57
CA ASN A 171 -15.12 -12.50 -11.93
C ASN A 171 -15.32 -13.96 -12.38
N ILE A 172 -15.00 -14.93 -11.52
CA ILE A 172 -15.18 -16.35 -11.82
C ILE A 172 -16.66 -16.68 -12.00
N LEU A 173 -17.53 -16.17 -11.12
CA LEU A 173 -18.97 -16.40 -11.20
C LEU A 173 -19.57 -15.74 -12.45
N LEU A 174 -19.25 -14.47 -12.73
CA LEU A 174 -19.68 -13.77 -13.94
C LEU A 174 -19.18 -14.46 -15.20
N PHE A 175 -17.91 -14.87 -15.23
CA PHE A 175 -17.39 -15.65 -16.36
C PHE A 175 -18.23 -16.91 -16.61
N LYS A 176 -18.57 -17.67 -15.55
CA LYS A 176 -19.39 -18.90 -15.68
C LYS A 176 -20.83 -18.63 -16.10
N VAL A 177 -21.38 -17.45 -15.79
CA VAL A 177 -22.70 -17.00 -16.24
C VAL A 177 -22.66 -16.59 -17.71
N LEU A 178 -21.69 -15.75 -18.10
CA LEU A 178 -21.66 -15.07 -19.39
C LEU A 178 -21.06 -15.92 -20.52
N TYR A 179 -20.13 -16.82 -20.21
CA TYR A 179 -19.35 -17.54 -21.22
C TYR A 179 -19.59 -19.05 -21.22
N ARG A 180 -19.84 -19.60 -22.41
CA ARG A 180 -20.21 -21.03 -22.64
C ARG A 180 -19.25 -21.83 -23.52
N GLY A 181 -18.05 -21.37 -23.74
CA GLY A 181 -16.96 -22.16 -24.34
C GLY A 181 -17.03 -22.50 -25.82
N SER A 182 -18.13 -22.91 -26.41
CA SER A 182 -18.16 -23.39 -27.80
C SER A 182 -19.07 -22.62 -28.77
N SER A 183 -19.88 -21.72 -28.30
CA SER A 183 -20.69 -20.88 -29.17
C SER A 183 -20.29 -19.42 -29.06
N THR A 184 -19.93 -18.82 -30.18
CA THR A 184 -19.66 -17.37 -30.35
C THR A 184 -20.88 -16.47 -30.11
N ARG A 185 -21.96 -17.03 -29.60
CA ARG A 185 -23.16 -16.28 -29.23
C ARG A 185 -23.07 -15.86 -27.79
N PHE A 186 -22.59 -14.62 -27.59
CA PHE A 186 -22.89 -13.82 -26.42
C PHE A 186 -24.41 -13.61 -26.43
N LEU A 187 -25.08 -13.99 -25.31
CA LEU A 187 -26.49 -13.79 -25.01
C LEU A 187 -27.37 -15.06 -24.98
N PHE A 188 -27.80 -15.29 -23.77
CA PHE A 188 -28.97 -16.04 -23.27
C PHE A 188 -29.76 -16.99 -24.18
N PRO A 189 -29.67 -18.28 -23.86
CA PRO A 189 -30.86 -18.96 -23.39
C PRO A 189 -30.62 -19.46 -21.95
N LEU A 190 -31.54 -19.11 -21.04
CA LEU A 190 -31.54 -19.54 -19.64
C LEU A 190 -31.60 -21.09 -19.59
N LYS A 191 -30.44 -21.74 -19.30
CA LYS A 191 -30.41 -23.15 -18.92
C LYS A 191 -30.60 -23.28 -17.41
N LYS A 192 -31.11 -24.42 -16.91
CA LYS A 192 -31.32 -24.73 -15.48
C LYS A 192 -30.14 -24.30 -14.61
N LYS A 193 -28.89 -24.44 -15.11
CA LYS A 193 -27.66 -24.00 -14.39
C LYS A 193 -27.58 -22.48 -14.13
N ASN A 194 -28.15 -21.65 -15.01
CA ASN A 194 -28.10 -20.18 -14.83
C ASN A 194 -29.08 -19.72 -13.75
N PHE A 195 -30.14 -20.46 -13.46
CA PHE A 195 -31.04 -20.17 -12.33
C PHE A 195 -30.36 -20.24 -10.97
N ILE A 196 -29.26 -20.99 -10.87
CA ILE A 196 -28.45 -21.07 -9.65
C ILE A 196 -27.29 -20.08 -9.69
N LEU A 197 -26.60 -19.96 -10.84
CA LEU A 197 -25.39 -19.14 -10.94
C LEU A 197 -25.67 -17.63 -10.88
N ILE A 198 -26.77 -17.16 -11.47
CA ILE A 198 -27.12 -15.73 -11.43
C ILE A 198 -27.43 -15.28 -10.01
N PRO A 199 -28.34 -15.92 -9.24
CA PRO A 199 -28.57 -15.58 -7.84
C PRO A 199 -27.29 -15.70 -7.00
N ALA A 200 -26.49 -16.74 -7.19
CA ALA A 200 -25.22 -16.90 -6.49
C ALA A 200 -24.26 -15.75 -6.76
N THR A 201 -24.16 -15.27 -8.01
CA THR A 201 -23.34 -14.12 -8.37
C THR A 201 -23.84 -12.83 -7.71
N LEU A 202 -25.15 -12.61 -7.76
CA LEU A 202 -25.78 -11.45 -7.14
C LEU A 202 -25.57 -11.47 -5.62
N LEU A 203 -25.82 -12.60 -4.96
CA LEU A 203 -25.58 -12.76 -3.53
C LEU A 203 -24.11 -12.53 -3.17
N TRP A 204 -23.17 -13.08 -3.97
CA TRP A 204 -21.73 -12.88 -3.76
C TRP A 204 -21.32 -11.41 -3.78
N ILE A 205 -21.96 -10.60 -4.64
CA ILE A 205 -21.66 -9.15 -4.75
C ILE A 205 -22.44 -8.36 -3.70
N ILE A 206 -23.73 -8.65 -3.51
CA ILE A 206 -24.64 -7.79 -2.72
C ILE A 206 -24.49 -8.04 -1.22
N VAL A 207 -24.31 -9.28 -0.78
CA VAL A 207 -24.25 -9.60 0.67
C VAL A 207 -23.10 -8.88 1.35
N PRO A 208 -21.86 -8.85 0.83
CA PRO A 208 -20.79 -8.08 1.47
C PRO A 208 -21.07 -6.58 1.52
N LEU A 209 -21.78 -6.01 0.52
CA LEU A 209 -22.22 -4.61 0.54
C LEU A 209 -23.20 -4.35 1.68
N ILE A 210 -24.21 -5.22 1.83
CA ILE A 210 -25.20 -5.10 2.93
C ILE A 210 -24.50 -5.18 4.28
N ILE A 211 -23.60 -6.15 4.46
CA ILE A 211 -22.82 -6.31 5.69
C ILE A 211 -22.01 -5.03 5.95
N SER A 212 -21.32 -4.52 4.94
CA SER A 212 -20.51 -3.31 5.06
C SER A 212 -21.33 -2.10 5.49
N TYR A 213 -22.45 -1.83 4.82
CA TYR A 213 -23.34 -0.73 5.21
C TYR A 213 -23.93 -0.93 6.60
N SER A 214 -24.24 -2.16 7.00
CA SER A 214 -24.72 -2.47 8.36
C SER A 214 -23.64 -2.14 9.40
N ILE A 215 -22.40 -2.55 9.18
CA ILE A 215 -21.27 -2.23 10.06
C ILE A 215 -21.07 -0.72 10.13
N TYR A 216 -21.01 -0.02 8.98
CA TYR A 216 -20.81 1.42 8.90
C TYR A 216 -21.82 2.21 9.72
N HIS A 217 -23.12 1.85 9.66
CA HIS A 217 -24.19 2.56 10.38
C HIS A 217 -24.31 2.14 11.84
N SER A 218 -23.92 0.93 12.19
CA SER A 218 -23.98 0.44 13.58
C SER A 218 -22.76 0.82 14.41
N TYR A 219 -21.62 1.02 13.76
CA TYR A 219 -20.36 1.35 14.44
C TYR A 219 -20.45 2.74 15.09
N LYS A 220 -20.12 2.80 16.37
CA LYS A 220 -20.03 4.04 17.15
C LYS A 220 -18.68 4.13 17.80
N GLU A 221 -17.99 5.22 17.56
CA GLU A 221 -16.75 5.54 18.24
C GLU A 221 -17.01 5.76 19.74
N LYS A 222 -16.14 5.19 20.56
CA LYS A 222 -16.11 5.50 21.99
C LYS A 222 -15.50 6.89 22.17
N SER A 223 -16.16 7.73 22.96
CA SER A 223 -15.64 9.07 23.25
C SER A 223 -14.35 8.98 24.07
N ASN A 224 -13.24 9.35 23.44
CA ASN A 224 -11.91 9.51 24.05
C ASN A 224 -11.16 10.58 23.23
N PRO A 225 -11.51 11.87 23.42
CA PRO A 225 -11.12 12.93 22.50
C PRO A 225 -9.63 13.28 22.63
N VAL A 226 -9.01 13.47 21.48
CA VAL A 226 -7.63 13.93 21.30
C VAL A 226 -7.64 15.10 20.32
N THR A 227 -7.18 16.27 20.77
CA THR A 227 -7.14 17.49 19.96
C THR A 227 -5.80 17.57 19.22
N ILE A 228 -5.83 17.64 17.92
CA ILE A 228 -4.63 17.61 17.07
C ILE A 228 -4.64 18.82 16.12
N VAL A 229 -3.50 19.49 15.99
CA VAL A 229 -3.21 20.46 14.93
C VAL A 229 -2.29 19.78 13.92
N ILE A 230 -2.68 19.80 12.65
CA ILE A 230 -1.89 19.29 11.53
C ILE A 230 -1.43 20.46 10.69
N VAL A 231 -0.15 20.45 10.27
CA VAL A 231 0.44 21.46 9.41
C VAL A 231 0.85 20.88 8.07
N GLN A 232 0.56 21.62 7.01
CA GLN A 232 0.99 21.41 5.63
C GLN A 232 1.80 22.64 5.20
N PRO A 233 3.14 22.62 5.34
CA PRO A 233 3.97 23.81 5.10
C PRO A 233 4.19 24.14 3.63
N ASP A 234 3.85 23.21 2.74
CA ASP A 234 3.92 23.34 1.27
C ASP A 234 5.31 23.70 0.76
N LEU A 235 6.32 22.94 1.21
CA LEU A 235 7.69 23.06 0.70
C LEU A 235 7.81 22.33 -0.65
N ASP A 236 8.23 23.01 -1.70
CA ASP A 236 8.50 22.39 -2.99
C ASP A 236 9.60 21.31 -2.85
N PRO A 237 9.30 20.01 -3.05
CA PRO A 237 10.27 18.93 -2.85
C PRO A 237 11.46 19.00 -3.80
N TYR A 238 11.32 19.65 -4.95
CA TYR A 238 12.36 19.77 -5.97
C TYR A 238 13.25 21.00 -5.79
N LYS A 239 12.74 22.08 -5.17
CA LYS A 239 13.44 23.37 -5.10
C LYS A 239 13.74 23.80 -3.68
N GLU A 240 12.86 23.53 -2.71
CA GLU A 240 12.96 24.11 -1.37
C GLU A 240 13.40 23.09 -0.30
N GLN A 241 12.95 21.85 -0.39
CA GLN A 241 13.10 20.87 0.70
C GLN A 241 14.52 20.67 1.20
N TYR A 242 15.52 20.79 0.34
CA TYR A 242 16.93 20.61 0.69
C TYR A 242 17.75 21.92 0.66
N THR A 243 17.11 23.04 0.33
CA THR A 243 17.79 24.34 0.18
C THR A 243 17.35 25.35 1.22
N VAL A 244 16.10 25.27 1.69
CA VAL A 244 15.58 26.16 2.74
C VAL A 244 16.21 25.76 4.09
N PRO A 245 16.76 26.70 4.85
CA PRO A 245 17.33 26.41 6.16
C PRO A 245 16.29 25.80 7.10
N PRO A 246 16.62 24.72 7.85
CA PRO A 246 15.69 24.05 8.76
C PRO A 246 15.02 24.95 9.79
N VAL A 247 15.74 25.97 10.26
CA VAL A 247 15.19 27.00 11.17
C VAL A 247 14.03 27.79 10.51
N GLU A 248 14.16 28.10 9.22
CA GLU A 248 13.10 28.79 8.46
C GLU A 248 11.89 27.86 8.24
N VAL A 249 12.14 26.57 7.99
CA VAL A 249 11.07 25.57 7.89
C VAL A 249 10.27 25.48 9.19
N VAL A 250 10.96 25.44 10.35
CA VAL A 250 10.30 25.52 11.66
C VAL A 250 9.49 26.80 11.80
N GLY A 251 10.03 27.94 11.35
CA GLY A 251 9.31 29.21 11.31
C GLY A 251 8.01 29.15 10.51
N ARG A 252 8.04 28.57 9.28
CA ARG A 252 6.85 28.40 8.43
C ARG A 252 5.81 27.47 9.09
N ILE A 253 6.27 26.36 9.68
CA ILE A 253 5.39 25.43 10.43
C ILE A 253 4.69 26.18 11.56
N MET A 254 5.42 26.97 12.34
CA MET A 254 4.86 27.70 13.47
C MET A 254 3.94 28.85 13.06
N GLN A 255 4.28 29.57 12.01
CA GLN A 255 3.41 30.63 11.46
C GLN A 255 2.01 30.07 11.13
N LEU A 256 1.92 28.84 10.60
CA LEU A 256 0.65 28.18 10.28
C LEU A 256 -0.02 27.60 11.53
N ALA A 257 0.75 27.03 12.46
CA ALA A 257 0.23 26.29 13.61
C ALA A 257 -0.18 27.17 14.79
N GLU A 258 0.58 28.24 15.10
CA GLU A 258 0.42 29.02 16.32
C GLU A 258 -0.98 29.62 16.51
N PRO A 259 -1.69 30.10 15.46
CA PRO A 259 -3.06 30.57 15.57
C PRO A 259 -4.07 29.50 16.02
N LEU A 260 -3.73 28.22 15.86
CA LEU A 260 -4.60 27.07 16.16
C LEU A 260 -4.24 26.35 17.47
N ILE A 261 -3.03 26.58 18.00
CA ILE A 261 -2.57 25.92 19.23
C ILE A 261 -3.14 26.66 20.45
N ASP A 262 -3.71 25.89 21.37
CA ASP A 262 -4.16 26.36 22.69
C ASP A 262 -3.80 25.35 23.80
N SER A 263 -4.23 25.63 25.03
CA SER A 263 -3.97 24.78 26.21
C SER A 263 -4.57 23.37 26.11
N ASN A 264 -5.59 23.18 25.25
CA ASN A 264 -6.26 21.90 25.02
C ASN A 264 -5.67 21.11 23.86
N THR A 265 -4.71 21.67 23.15
CA THR A 265 -4.06 20.99 22.02
C THR A 265 -3.12 19.90 22.55
N ASN A 266 -3.40 18.65 22.19
CA ASN A 266 -2.60 17.49 22.59
C ASN A 266 -1.42 17.23 21.64
N PHE A 267 -1.62 17.43 20.34
CA PHE A 267 -0.59 17.21 19.32
C PHE A 267 -0.48 18.35 18.33
N LEU A 268 0.77 18.65 17.96
CA LEU A 268 1.13 19.35 16.73
C LEU A 268 1.85 18.36 15.83
N VAL A 269 1.35 18.17 14.59
CA VAL A 269 1.89 17.22 13.63
C VAL A 269 2.38 17.96 12.39
N ALA A 270 3.66 17.82 12.09
CA ALA A 270 4.31 18.30 10.88
C ALA A 270 4.72 17.12 9.98
N PRO A 271 4.89 17.32 8.66
CA PRO A 271 5.01 16.22 7.70
C PRO A 271 6.38 15.52 7.73
N GLU A 272 6.48 14.46 6.90
CA GLU A 272 7.72 13.74 6.59
C GLU A 272 8.77 14.69 6.03
N SER A 273 10.04 14.45 6.40
CA SER A 273 11.20 15.15 5.83
C SER A 273 11.15 16.68 5.94
N ALA A 274 10.45 17.21 6.95
CA ALA A 274 10.37 18.65 7.18
C ALA A 274 11.72 19.24 7.64
N ILE A 275 12.46 18.53 8.48
CA ILE A 275 13.75 18.97 9.01
C ILE A 275 14.88 18.19 8.33
N GLN A 276 15.57 18.81 7.39
CA GLN A 276 16.65 18.21 6.60
C GLN A 276 18.04 18.73 7.06
N GLU A 277 18.46 18.31 8.26
CA GLU A 277 19.74 18.70 8.87
C GLU A 277 20.71 17.53 9.01
N TYR A 278 20.32 16.28 8.69
CA TYR A 278 21.15 15.09 8.92
C TYR A 278 21.73 15.02 10.34
N MET A 279 20.84 15.17 11.31
CA MET A 279 21.17 15.32 12.72
C MET A 279 21.77 14.05 13.31
N TRP A 280 22.93 14.17 13.95
CA TRP A 280 23.47 13.08 14.75
C TRP A 280 22.57 12.82 15.96
N GLU A 281 22.15 11.58 16.16
CA GLU A 281 21.18 11.22 17.20
C GLU A 281 21.72 11.44 18.61
N ASN A 282 23.04 11.22 18.80
CA ASN A 282 23.71 11.46 20.07
C ASN A 282 23.66 12.94 20.50
N ASP A 283 23.63 13.86 19.53
CA ASP A 283 23.67 15.29 19.74
C ASP A 283 22.44 16.05 19.22
N ILE A 284 21.36 15.33 18.95
CA ILE A 284 20.16 15.87 18.28
C ILE A 284 19.61 17.13 18.98
N GLY A 285 19.77 17.21 20.30
CA GLY A 285 19.31 18.36 21.10
C GLY A 285 20.09 19.66 20.87
N THR A 286 21.26 19.61 20.24
CA THR A 286 22.13 20.76 20.00
C THR A 286 21.77 21.54 18.74
N PHE A 287 21.01 20.93 17.84
CA PHE A 287 20.59 21.53 16.57
C PHE A 287 19.60 22.67 16.79
N LYS A 288 19.81 23.79 16.07
CA LYS A 288 19.02 25.04 16.26
C LYS A 288 17.52 24.79 15.96
N SER A 289 17.19 24.03 14.94
CA SER A 289 15.81 23.66 14.61
C SER A 289 15.15 22.92 15.77
N ILE A 290 15.85 21.96 16.38
CA ILE A 290 15.36 21.18 17.52
C ILE A 290 15.23 22.05 18.77
N ALA A 291 16.17 22.96 19.01
CA ALA A 291 16.11 23.91 20.14
C ALA A 291 14.86 24.81 20.03
N LEU A 292 14.51 25.27 18.81
CA LEU A 292 13.28 26.02 18.57
C LEU A 292 12.04 25.18 18.86
N LEU A 293 11.97 23.95 18.38
CA LEU A 293 10.86 23.04 18.65
C LEU A 293 10.72 22.72 20.15
N LYS A 294 11.84 22.54 20.86
CA LYS A 294 11.84 22.40 22.33
C LYS A 294 11.27 23.62 23.06
N ASN A 295 11.53 24.83 22.57
CA ASN A 295 10.95 26.04 23.16
C ASN A 295 9.43 26.08 22.99
N ILE A 296 8.91 25.56 21.88
CA ILE A 296 7.46 25.47 21.64
C ILE A 296 6.80 24.54 22.66
N VAL A 297 7.33 23.34 22.85
CA VAL A 297 6.74 22.37 23.79
C VAL A 297 6.93 22.82 25.26
N LYS A 298 7.91 23.66 25.56
CA LYS A 298 8.03 24.33 26.89
C LYS A 298 6.92 25.37 27.09
N LYS A 299 6.58 26.15 26.04
CA LYS A 299 5.48 27.13 26.07
C LYS A 299 4.12 26.45 26.28
N TYR A 300 3.95 25.21 25.75
CA TYR A 300 2.72 24.41 25.82
C TYR A 300 2.99 23.04 26.46
N PRO A 301 2.98 22.91 27.81
CA PRO A 301 3.47 21.69 28.50
C PRO A 301 2.68 20.40 28.23
N ASN A 302 1.44 20.50 27.73
CA ASN A 302 0.61 19.35 27.35
C ASN A 302 0.79 18.95 25.88
N LEU A 303 1.53 19.75 25.11
CA LEU A 303 1.72 19.53 23.68
C LEU A 303 2.76 18.43 23.43
N ASN A 304 2.41 17.50 22.57
CA ASN A 304 3.31 16.54 21.93
C ASN A 304 3.52 16.99 20.48
N LEU A 305 4.74 17.29 20.09
CA LEU A 305 5.09 17.75 18.75
C LEU A 305 5.74 16.61 17.97
N LEU A 306 5.11 16.19 16.87
CA LEU A 306 5.60 15.17 15.97
C LEU A 306 6.03 15.80 14.64
N VAL A 307 7.28 15.56 14.23
CA VAL A 307 7.85 16.11 12.99
C VAL A 307 8.76 15.09 12.33
N GLY A 308 8.74 15.04 10.99
CA GLY A 308 9.67 14.24 10.19
C GLY A 308 10.98 14.97 9.93
N GLY A 309 12.08 14.21 9.86
CA GLY A 309 13.40 14.74 9.54
C GLY A 309 14.40 13.67 9.15
N SER A 310 15.62 14.06 8.82
CA SER A 310 16.74 13.16 8.56
C SER A 310 17.69 13.10 9.75
N THR A 311 18.01 11.86 10.18
CA THR A 311 18.95 11.62 11.28
C THR A 311 20.08 10.69 10.86
N ARG A 312 21.15 10.66 11.66
CA ARG A 312 22.30 9.79 11.53
C ARG A 312 22.62 9.12 12.85
N HIS A 313 22.80 7.80 12.80
CA HIS A 313 23.27 7.02 13.93
C HIS A 313 24.71 6.56 13.68
N GLU A 314 25.62 6.89 14.56
CA GLU A 314 26.99 6.41 14.56
C GLU A 314 27.07 5.08 15.30
N PHE A 315 27.67 4.07 14.66
CA PHE A 315 27.89 2.77 15.29
C PHE A 315 29.03 2.84 16.28
N GLY A 316 28.72 2.61 17.55
CA GLY A 316 29.70 2.56 18.62
C GLY A 316 30.55 1.29 18.63
N PRO A 317 31.60 1.25 19.47
CA PRO A 317 32.43 0.06 19.64
C PRO A 317 31.60 -1.15 20.09
N GLY A 318 31.63 -2.23 19.31
CA GLY A 318 30.89 -3.47 19.60
C GLY A 318 29.47 -3.53 19.07
N GLU A 319 28.94 -2.48 18.48
CA GLU A 319 27.68 -2.52 17.74
C GLU A 319 27.84 -3.25 16.41
N VAL A 320 26.79 -4.02 16.03
CA VAL A 320 26.76 -4.70 14.74
C VAL A 320 26.43 -3.69 13.65
N VAL A 321 27.40 -3.41 12.82
CA VAL A 321 27.25 -2.50 11.67
C VAL A 321 26.20 -3.07 10.70
N SER A 322 25.25 -2.26 10.29
CA SER A 322 24.17 -2.65 9.37
C SER A 322 24.68 -2.84 7.94
N ASN A 323 23.90 -3.52 7.11
CA ASN A 323 24.20 -3.67 5.68
C ASN A 323 24.00 -2.35 4.87
N THR A 324 23.38 -1.35 5.47
CA THR A 324 23.12 -0.03 4.89
C THR A 324 24.13 1.03 5.35
N ALA A 325 24.99 0.64 6.29
CA ALA A 325 25.97 1.53 6.88
C ALA A 325 26.96 2.09 5.85
N ARG A 326 27.26 3.36 6.03
CA ARG A 326 28.23 4.13 5.27
C ARG A 326 29.48 4.32 6.11
N LYS A 327 30.64 4.38 5.46
CA LYS A 327 31.90 4.70 6.11
C LYS A 327 32.22 6.18 5.89
N TYR A 328 32.61 6.88 6.95
CA TYR A 328 33.13 8.24 6.83
C TYR A 328 34.43 8.22 6.05
N THR A 329 34.64 9.21 5.16
CA THR A 329 35.80 9.24 4.25
C THR A 329 37.12 9.39 4.98
N ASP A 330 37.13 10.15 6.07
CA ASP A 330 38.34 10.59 6.79
C ASP A 330 38.48 9.96 8.18
N ALA A 331 37.61 9.05 8.56
CA ALA A 331 37.62 8.38 9.86
C ALA A 331 37.14 6.93 9.76
N ASP A 332 37.57 6.08 10.71
CA ASP A 332 37.08 4.68 10.78
C ASP A 332 35.74 4.62 11.53
N ILE A 333 34.80 5.45 11.10
CA ILE A 333 33.47 5.60 11.68
C ILE A 333 32.46 5.08 10.66
N TYR A 334 31.56 4.21 11.12
CA TYR A 334 30.42 3.73 10.35
C TYR A 334 29.14 4.36 10.88
N TYR A 335 28.23 4.71 9.98
CA TYR A 335 26.95 5.32 10.34
C TYR A 335 25.84 4.94 9.37
N ASP A 336 24.61 4.91 9.85
CA ASP A 336 23.39 4.85 9.03
C ASP A 336 22.74 6.24 8.94
N GLU A 337 22.09 6.48 7.82
CA GLU A 337 21.18 7.61 7.63
C GLU A 337 19.73 7.11 7.64
N TYR A 338 18.83 7.89 8.25
CA TYR A 338 17.44 7.51 8.44
C TYR A 338 16.47 8.61 7.98
N ASN A 339 15.33 8.19 7.44
CA ASN A 339 14.13 8.98 7.40
C ASN A 339 13.39 8.77 8.72
N THR A 340 13.30 9.81 9.54
CA THR A 340 12.95 9.69 10.95
C THR A 340 11.72 10.51 11.30
N ALA A 341 10.80 9.91 12.07
CA ALA A 341 9.78 10.65 12.82
C ALA A 341 10.29 10.92 14.25
N MET A 342 10.18 12.17 14.68
CA MET A 342 10.64 12.63 15.99
C MET A 342 9.45 13.12 16.81
N LEU A 343 9.29 12.63 18.04
CA LEU A 343 8.34 13.16 19.00
C LEU A 343 9.09 13.94 20.11
N LEU A 344 8.72 15.20 20.22
CA LEU A 344 9.18 16.11 21.28
C LEU A 344 8.00 16.46 22.19
N ASN A 345 8.22 16.53 23.49
CA ASN A 345 7.24 17.02 24.46
C ASN A 345 7.97 17.63 25.66
N SER A 346 7.26 17.96 26.73
CA SER A 346 7.86 18.56 27.92
C SER A 346 8.84 17.65 28.68
N ARG A 347 9.01 16.39 28.27
CA ARG A 347 10.08 15.51 28.74
C ARG A 347 11.36 15.81 27.96
N ASP A 348 12.52 15.68 28.57
CA ASP A 348 13.81 16.05 27.92
C ASP A 348 14.21 15.09 26.78
N SER A 349 13.71 13.85 26.78
CA SER A 349 14.03 12.85 25.75
C SER A 349 13.24 13.05 24.47
N ILE A 350 13.91 13.07 23.33
CA ILE A 350 13.30 13.02 22.00
C ILE A 350 13.13 11.55 21.62
N GLN A 351 11.91 11.16 21.27
CA GLN A 351 11.63 9.79 20.84
C GLN A 351 11.72 9.70 19.32
N LEU A 352 12.50 8.75 18.82
CA LEU A 352 12.78 8.54 17.40
C LEU A 352 12.13 7.26 16.90
N TYR A 353 11.63 7.29 15.67
CA TYR A 353 11.24 6.13 14.89
C TYR A 353 11.78 6.28 13.48
N HIS A 354 12.49 5.27 13.00
CA HIS A 354 13.06 5.25 11.66
C HIS A 354 12.16 4.47 10.71
N LYS A 355 11.93 5.06 9.53
CA LYS A 355 11.13 4.44 8.48
C LYS A 355 11.60 3.03 8.19
N SER A 356 10.68 2.08 8.14
CA SER A 356 11.01 0.65 8.10
C SER A 356 10.51 -0.07 6.85
N LYS A 357 9.58 0.55 6.12
CA LYS A 357 9.20 0.14 4.76
C LYS A 357 9.66 1.23 3.80
N LEU A 358 10.88 1.06 3.32
CA LEU A 358 11.51 1.99 2.39
C LEU A 358 10.95 1.82 0.98
N THR A 359 10.92 2.92 0.24
CA THR A 359 10.46 2.93 -1.16
C THR A 359 11.54 2.33 -2.06
N PRO A 360 11.27 1.20 -2.76
CA PRO A 360 12.24 0.57 -3.63
C PRO A 360 12.73 1.49 -4.75
N GLY A 361 14.03 1.49 -4.99
CA GLY A 361 14.67 2.29 -6.03
C GLY A 361 14.86 3.78 -5.69
N VAL A 362 14.38 4.22 -4.52
CA VAL A 362 14.49 5.60 -4.02
C VAL A 362 15.24 5.63 -2.68
N GLU A 363 14.69 4.96 -1.67
CA GLU A 363 15.24 4.92 -0.31
C GLU A 363 16.01 3.63 -0.03
N ILE A 364 15.76 2.59 -0.83
CA ILE A 364 16.48 1.31 -0.75
C ILE A 364 16.85 0.83 -2.14
N LEU A 365 18.11 0.48 -2.32
CA LEU A 365 18.61 -0.20 -3.52
C LEU A 365 18.57 -1.71 -3.31
N PRO A 366 18.18 -2.50 -4.32
CA PRO A 366 18.17 -3.95 -4.20
C PRO A 366 19.56 -4.47 -3.84
N THR A 367 19.67 -5.22 -2.75
CA THR A 367 20.93 -5.75 -2.19
C THR A 367 21.58 -6.82 -3.06
N TYR A 368 20.89 -7.37 -4.05
CA TYR A 368 21.40 -8.40 -4.94
C TYR A 368 22.44 -7.86 -5.91
N LYS A 369 23.67 -8.37 -5.85
CA LYS A 369 24.81 -8.02 -6.73
C LYS A 369 24.46 -7.97 -8.23
N HIS A 370 23.43 -8.68 -8.66
CA HIS A 370 22.98 -8.73 -10.06
C HIS A 370 22.15 -7.50 -10.48
N PHE A 371 21.65 -6.71 -9.53
CA PHE A 371 20.88 -5.49 -9.80
C PHE A 371 21.71 -4.20 -9.69
N ARG A 372 23.03 -4.27 -9.53
CA ARG A 372 23.92 -3.09 -9.53
C ARG A 372 23.82 -2.24 -10.81
N LEU A 373 23.35 -2.82 -11.91
CA LEU A 373 23.00 -2.03 -13.11
C LEU A 373 21.86 -1.04 -12.82
N LEU A 374 20.98 -1.34 -11.85
CA LEU A 374 19.89 -0.45 -11.43
C LEU A 374 20.38 0.67 -10.50
N GLU A 375 21.57 0.55 -9.89
CA GLU A 375 22.18 1.63 -9.09
C GLU A 375 22.38 2.91 -9.93
N LYS A 376 22.71 2.78 -11.20
CA LYS A 376 22.84 3.91 -12.15
C LYS A 376 21.49 4.52 -12.53
N LEU A 377 20.38 3.82 -12.25
CA LEU A 377 19.00 4.25 -12.49
C LEU A 377 18.35 4.75 -11.19
N ALA A 378 19.02 4.59 -10.04
CA ALA A 378 18.57 5.15 -8.78
C ALA A 378 18.51 6.66 -8.86
N ILE A 379 17.45 7.22 -8.34
CA ILE A 379 17.21 8.66 -8.41
C ILE A 379 18.09 9.35 -7.39
N ASN A 380 18.86 10.30 -7.87
CA ASN A 380 19.41 11.31 -6.99
C ASN A 380 18.29 12.31 -6.63
N MET A 381 17.53 12.02 -5.59
CA MET A 381 16.47 12.91 -5.07
C MET A 381 17.01 13.98 -4.11
N GLY A 382 18.25 14.43 -4.34
CA GLY A 382 18.84 15.57 -3.62
C GLY A 382 19.30 15.30 -2.19
N GLY A 383 19.09 14.09 -1.66
CA GLY A 383 19.38 13.78 -0.28
C GLY A 383 20.52 12.81 -0.10
N THR A 384 20.32 11.54 -0.39
CA THR A 384 21.29 10.50 -0.07
C THR A 384 21.51 9.54 -1.22
N VAL A 385 22.77 9.29 -1.54
CA VAL A 385 23.17 8.22 -2.47
C VAL A 385 23.37 6.96 -1.63
N GLY A 386 22.48 5.97 -1.76
CA GLY A 386 22.58 4.69 -1.05
C GLY A 386 21.29 4.31 -0.32
N SER A 387 21.27 3.13 0.27
CA SER A 387 20.13 2.67 1.09
C SER A 387 20.11 3.38 2.44
N LEU A 388 18.90 3.69 2.93
CA LEU A 388 18.69 4.20 4.28
C LEU A 388 18.64 3.04 5.28
N GLY A 389 18.96 3.32 6.55
CA GLY A 389 18.72 2.41 7.66
C GLY A 389 17.23 2.25 7.97
N MET A 390 16.88 1.20 8.72
CA MET A 390 15.49 0.83 9.04
C MET A 390 15.34 0.38 10.48
N ASP A 391 14.26 0.79 11.15
CA ASP A 391 13.86 0.21 12.44
C ASP A 391 13.28 -1.20 12.27
N LYS A 392 13.60 -2.07 13.22
CA LYS A 392 13.04 -3.44 13.25
C LYS A 392 11.72 -3.53 14.01
N ILE A 393 11.44 -2.56 14.87
CA ILE A 393 10.29 -2.57 15.77
C ILE A 393 9.35 -1.40 15.44
N ARG A 394 8.06 -1.66 15.44
CA ARG A 394 7.00 -0.63 15.29
C ARG A 394 6.85 0.08 16.63
N ARG A 395 7.40 1.29 16.72
CA ARG A 395 7.43 2.05 17.96
C ARG A 395 6.10 2.74 18.25
N VAL A 396 5.71 2.74 19.51
CA VAL A 396 4.62 3.55 20.06
C VAL A 396 5.22 4.61 20.96
N TYR A 397 4.85 5.86 20.74
CA TYR A 397 5.40 6.97 21.49
C TYR A 397 4.74 7.16 22.84
N THR A 398 5.55 7.48 23.84
CA THR A 398 5.10 7.88 25.15
C THR A 398 4.74 9.35 25.14
N THR A 399 3.48 9.66 25.35
CA THR A 399 2.89 11.00 25.26
C THR A 399 2.70 11.62 26.63
N VAL A 400 2.42 12.93 26.66
CA VAL A 400 2.09 13.66 27.88
C VAL A 400 0.59 13.85 27.95
N LYS A 401 -0.05 13.31 29.00
CA LYS A 401 -1.48 13.49 29.35
C LYS A 401 -2.49 13.20 28.24
N THR A 402 -2.18 12.32 27.31
CA THR A 402 -3.08 12.00 26.19
C THR A 402 -2.82 10.57 25.66
N ALA A 403 -3.57 10.17 24.65
CA ALA A 403 -3.49 8.87 23.99
C ALA A 403 -2.10 8.55 23.46
N LYS A 404 -1.74 7.27 23.43
CA LYS A 404 -0.53 6.76 22.80
C LYS A 404 -0.67 6.83 21.29
N VAL A 405 0.37 7.33 20.62
CA VAL A 405 0.38 7.45 19.17
C VAL A 405 1.56 6.72 18.55
N SER A 406 1.40 6.34 17.29
CA SER A 406 2.51 5.86 16.47
C SER A 406 2.56 6.61 15.16
N PRO A 407 3.76 6.97 14.70
CA PRO A 407 3.95 7.52 13.37
C PRO A 407 3.96 6.38 12.35
N THR A 408 3.44 6.67 11.16
CA THR A 408 3.63 5.88 9.95
C THR A 408 4.14 6.82 8.89
N ILE A 409 5.30 6.51 8.32
CA ILE A 409 5.98 7.42 7.41
C ILE A 409 5.64 7.05 5.97
N CYS A 410 4.82 7.88 5.31
CA CYS A 410 4.53 7.85 3.87
C CYS A 410 4.13 6.44 3.37
N TYR A 411 4.98 5.82 2.55
CA TYR A 411 4.80 4.51 1.93
C TYR A 411 4.42 3.38 2.90
N GLU A 412 4.83 3.45 4.16
CA GLU A 412 4.47 2.48 5.21
C GLU A 412 2.96 2.32 5.39
N SER A 413 2.20 3.41 5.21
CA SER A 413 0.74 3.42 5.39
C SER A 413 -0.04 2.57 4.39
N ILE A 414 0.62 2.11 3.30
CA ILE A 414 -0.03 1.24 2.32
C ILE A 414 -0.13 -0.21 2.82
N PHE A 415 0.76 -0.62 3.73
CA PHE A 415 0.89 -2.00 4.20
C PHE A 415 -0.03 -2.26 5.40
N GLY A 416 -1.10 -3.03 5.21
CA GLY A 416 -2.13 -3.24 6.25
C GLY A 416 -1.59 -3.94 7.50
N GLU A 417 -0.93 -5.09 7.38
CA GLU A 417 -0.40 -5.83 8.54
C GLU A 417 0.72 -5.05 9.25
N PHE A 418 1.57 -4.36 8.50
CA PHE A 418 2.60 -3.49 9.05
C PHE A 418 2.00 -2.34 9.87
N PHE A 419 0.94 -1.71 9.37
CA PHE A 419 0.20 -0.68 10.09
C PHE A 419 -0.49 -1.24 11.34
N ALA A 420 -1.07 -2.44 11.24
CA ALA A 420 -1.71 -3.12 12.35
C ALA A 420 -0.71 -3.51 13.47
N GLU A 421 0.59 -3.68 13.15
CA GLU A 421 1.61 -3.99 14.15
C GLU A 421 1.82 -2.85 15.14
N PHE A 422 1.76 -1.57 14.72
CA PHE A 422 1.76 -0.44 15.63
C PHE A 422 0.58 -0.49 16.61
N VAL A 423 -0.59 -0.88 16.10
CA VAL A 423 -1.80 -1.01 16.94
C VAL A 423 -1.66 -2.18 17.92
N ARG A 424 -1.09 -3.31 17.51
CA ARG A 424 -0.76 -4.43 18.44
C ARG A 424 0.21 -3.99 19.52
N ASN A 425 1.12 -3.06 19.23
CA ASN A 425 2.08 -2.51 20.19
C ASN A 425 1.48 -1.42 21.08
N GLY A 426 0.19 -1.10 20.91
CA GLY A 426 -0.57 -0.23 21.81
C GLY A 426 -0.86 1.18 21.29
N ALA A 427 -0.73 1.45 19.99
CA ALA A 427 -1.15 2.73 19.43
C ALA A 427 -2.69 2.87 19.49
N GLU A 428 -3.15 4.00 20.03
CA GLU A 428 -4.56 4.35 20.18
C GLU A 428 -5.05 5.33 19.11
N VAL A 429 -4.13 6.15 18.58
CA VAL A 429 -4.32 7.03 17.41
C VAL A 429 -3.12 6.85 16.49
N MET A 430 -3.35 6.82 15.19
CA MET A 430 -2.28 6.72 14.20
C MET A 430 -2.00 8.07 13.57
N ILE A 431 -0.72 8.34 13.34
CA ILE A 431 -0.28 9.57 12.68
C ILE A 431 0.44 9.19 11.40
N ILE A 432 -0.06 9.63 10.25
CA ILE A 432 0.63 9.47 8.96
C ILE A 432 1.33 10.80 8.65
N ILE A 433 2.65 10.76 8.51
CA ILE A 433 3.43 11.87 7.97
C ILE A 433 3.94 11.50 6.58
N THR A 434 3.81 12.41 5.61
CA THR A 434 4.12 12.08 4.21
C THR A 434 4.59 13.29 3.40
N ASN A 435 5.28 13.00 2.30
CA ASN A 435 5.65 13.99 1.29
C ASN A 435 5.28 13.49 -0.11
N ASP A 436 4.03 13.70 -0.50
CA ASP A 436 3.48 13.22 -1.78
C ASP A 436 3.80 14.16 -2.97
N GLY A 437 4.54 15.25 -2.75
CA GLY A 437 4.89 16.24 -3.78
C GLY A 437 5.70 15.69 -4.96
N TRP A 438 6.44 14.60 -4.73
CA TRP A 438 7.24 13.92 -5.74
C TRP A 438 6.45 13.38 -6.94
N TRP A 439 5.14 13.22 -6.80
CA TRP A 439 4.29 12.66 -7.86
C TRP A 439 3.56 13.72 -8.68
N GLY A 440 3.73 15.01 -8.34
CA GLY A 440 3.00 16.10 -8.98
C GLY A 440 1.48 16.00 -8.75
N ASN A 441 0.70 16.86 -9.37
CA ASN A 441 -0.77 16.83 -9.26
C ASN A 441 -1.37 15.68 -10.10
N THR A 442 -1.11 14.45 -9.71
CA THR A 442 -1.53 13.23 -10.41
C THR A 442 -2.42 12.35 -9.54
N ALA A 443 -2.82 11.18 -10.05
CA ALA A 443 -3.57 10.21 -9.27
C ALA A 443 -2.75 9.65 -8.08
N GLY A 444 -1.42 9.69 -8.10
CA GLY A 444 -0.56 9.06 -7.10
C GLY A 444 -0.85 9.52 -5.68
N HIS A 445 -0.78 10.83 -5.42
CA HIS A 445 -1.04 11.38 -4.08
C HIS A 445 -2.50 11.16 -3.62
N ARG A 446 -3.46 11.18 -4.55
CA ARG A 446 -4.88 10.95 -4.25
C ARG A 446 -5.16 9.47 -3.94
N GLN A 447 -4.56 8.55 -4.68
CA GLN A 447 -4.62 7.11 -4.38
C GLN A 447 -4.02 6.83 -3.00
N HIS A 448 -2.84 7.38 -2.72
CA HIS A 448 -2.18 7.23 -1.42
C HIS A 448 -3.06 7.75 -0.27
N PHE A 449 -3.71 8.90 -0.46
CA PHE A 449 -4.66 9.44 0.50
C PHE A 449 -5.83 8.50 0.78
N THR A 450 -6.46 7.92 -0.27
CA THR A 450 -7.62 7.04 -0.09
C THR A 450 -7.27 5.74 0.64
N PHE A 451 -6.03 5.24 0.51
CA PHE A 451 -5.61 4.03 1.24
C PHE A 451 -5.62 4.20 2.76
N ALA A 452 -5.46 5.43 3.26
CA ALA A 452 -5.55 5.70 4.69
C ALA A 452 -6.94 5.37 5.27
N SER A 453 -8.03 5.54 4.49
CA SER A 453 -9.38 5.12 4.90
C SER A 453 -9.47 3.61 5.14
N LEU A 454 -8.79 2.79 4.31
CA LEU A 454 -8.73 1.35 4.53
C LEU A 454 -7.98 1.00 5.81
N ARG A 455 -6.89 1.71 6.12
CA ARG A 455 -6.12 1.52 7.37
C ARG A 455 -6.96 1.84 8.60
N ALA A 456 -7.75 2.93 8.53
CA ALA A 456 -8.65 3.29 9.61
C ALA A 456 -9.70 2.20 9.88
N ILE A 457 -10.33 1.65 8.84
CA ILE A 457 -11.33 0.58 8.93
C ILE A 457 -10.68 -0.71 9.46
N GLU A 458 -9.57 -1.16 8.89
CA GLU A 458 -8.88 -2.38 9.30
C GLU A 458 -8.51 -2.38 10.78
N THR A 459 -8.14 -1.23 11.31
CA THR A 459 -7.61 -1.12 12.67
C THR A 459 -8.58 -0.47 13.65
N ARG A 460 -9.66 0.13 13.18
CA ARG A 460 -10.55 1.00 13.95
C ARG A 460 -9.77 2.04 14.74
N ARG A 461 -8.83 2.68 14.06
CA ARG A 461 -8.04 3.80 14.60
C ARG A 461 -8.35 5.05 13.84
N SER A 462 -8.56 6.14 14.57
CA SER A 462 -8.54 7.47 13.97
C SER A 462 -7.14 7.79 13.48
N ILE A 463 -7.04 8.50 12.37
CA ILE A 463 -5.78 8.86 11.71
C ILE A 463 -5.69 10.38 11.58
N ALA A 464 -4.57 10.95 12.01
CA ALA A 464 -4.16 12.32 11.69
C ALA A 464 -3.09 12.23 10.59
N ARG A 465 -3.41 12.71 9.39
CA ARG A 465 -2.51 12.68 8.23
C ARG A 465 -1.97 14.07 7.93
N SER A 466 -0.65 14.26 8.09
CA SER A 466 0.08 15.47 7.73
C SER A 466 0.91 15.21 6.48
N ALA A 467 0.61 15.95 5.42
CA ALA A 467 1.37 15.93 4.17
C ALA A 467 2.13 17.25 3.99
N ASN A 468 3.28 17.21 3.33
CA ASN A 468 4.03 18.42 3.02
C ASN A 468 3.29 19.27 1.95
N THR A 469 3.19 18.76 0.72
CA THR A 469 2.47 19.36 -0.42
C THR A 469 1.25 18.55 -0.83
N GLY A 470 1.00 17.43 -0.15
CA GLY A 470 -0.06 16.46 -0.46
C GLY A 470 -1.42 16.87 0.09
N ILE A 471 -2.18 15.89 0.53
CA ILE A 471 -3.50 16.08 1.14
C ILE A 471 -3.41 15.72 2.61
N SER A 472 -3.61 16.71 3.49
CA SER A 472 -3.73 16.52 4.94
C SER A 472 -5.20 16.37 5.33
N ALA A 473 -5.49 15.56 6.35
CA ALA A 473 -6.85 15.36 6.82
C ALA A 473 -6.87 14.62 8.17
N PHE A 474 -8.02 14.65 8.83
CA PHE A 474 -8.39 13.67 9.85
C PHE A 474 -9.23 12.57 9.20
N ILE A 475 -9.03 11.32 9.60
CA ILE A 475 -9.82 10.19 9.13
C ILE A 475 -10.36 9.48 10.37
N ASP A 476 -11.68 9.33 10.46
CA ASP A 476 -12.32 8.67 11.58
C ASP A 476 -12.20 7.14 11.52
N GLN A 477 -12.65 6.44 12.54
CA GLN A 477 -12.53 4.99 12.66
C GLN A 477 -13.39 4.21 11.64
N ARG A 478 -14.29 4.89 10.92
CA ARG A 478 -15.07 4.34 9.79
C ARG A 478 -14.44 4.65 8.44
N GLY A 479 -13.30 5.33 8.42
CA GLY A 479 -12.60 5.72 7.20
C GLY A 479 -13.13 7.02 6.56
N ASP A 480 -14.05 7.75 7.20
CA ASP A 480 -14.53 9.04 6.68
C ASP A 480 -13.46 10.13 6.86
N PRO A 481 -13.04 10.80 5.76
CA PRO A 481 -12.10 11.91 5.85
C PRO A 481 -12.80 13.22 6.22
N HIS A 482 -12.16 14.01 7.09
CA HIS A 482 -12.64 15.30 7.60
C HIS A 482 -11.58 16.38 7.41
N GLN A 483 -12.00 17.63 7.18
CA GLN A 483 -11.14 18.80 7.03
C GLN A 483 -10.00 18.57 6.00
N VAL A 484 -10.35 18.03 4.83
CA VAL A 484 -9.40 17.68 3.77
C VAL A 484 -8.79 18.96 3.18
N THR A 485 -7.46 19.08 3.21
CA THR A 485 -6.74 20.21 2.60
C THR A 485 -6.62 20.05 1.10
N LYS A 486 -6.23 21.11 0.42
CA LYS A 486 -5.92 21.04 -1.01
C LYS A 486 -4.45 20.71 -1.25
N TYR A 487 -4.22 20.06 -2.37
CA TYR A 487 -2.88 19.74 -2.86
C TYR A 487 -2.14 21.02 -3.28
N TRP A 488 -0.88 21.15 -2.88
CA TRP A 488 0.04 22.26 -3.22
C TRP A 488 -0.47 23.63 -2.73
N GLU A 489 -1.07 23.68 -1.53
CA GLU A 489 -1.46 24.90 -0.83
C GLU A 489 -1.01 24.80 0.64
N PRO A 490 -0.35 25.83 1.21
CA PRO A 490 -0.02 25.84 2.63
C PRO A 490 -1.30 25.86 3.47
N ALA A 491 -1.34 25.04 4.51
CA ALA A 491 -2.52 24.90 5.36
C ALA A 491 -2.17 24.47 6.78
N ALA A 492 -3.04 24.80 7.73
CA ALA A 492 -3.11 24.14 9.02
C ALA A 492 -4.57 23.88 9.37
N ILE A 493 -4.83 22.73 9.97
CA ILE A 493 -6.17 22.33 10.39
C ILE A 493 -6.12 21.84 11.84
N LYS A 494 -7.19 22.14 12.60
CA LYS A 494 -7.35 21.66 13.98
C LYS A 494 -8.59 20.78 14.06
N GLY A 495 -8.44 19.59 14.60
CA GLY A 495 -9.55 18.64 14.75
C GLY A 495 -9.48 17.86 16.05
N ILE A 496 -10.59 17.22 16.37
CA ILE A 496 -10.71 16.27 17.49
C ILE A 496 -10.97 14.90 16.89
N VAL A 497 -10.15 13.92 17.28
CA VAL A 497 -10.34 12.51 16.94
C VAL A 497 -10.52 11.70 18.21
N ASN A 498 -11.14 10.53 18.11
CA ASN A 498 -11.26 9.63 19.25
C ASN A 498 -10.16 8.58 19.25
N ALA A 499 -9.46 8.46 20.38
CA ALA A 499 -8.52 7.36 20.60
C ALA A 499 -9.28 6.05 20.87
N ASN A 500 -8.74 4.93 20.41
CA ASN A 500 -9.34 3.61 20.56
C ASN A 500 -8.28 2.58 20.95
N ASP A 501 -8.53 1.77 21.95
CA ASP A 501 -7.67 0.70 22.45
C ASP A 501 -8.13 -0.71 22.02
N GLN A 502 -9.33 -0.82 21.44
CA GLN A 502 -9.88 -2.11 21.02
C GLN A 502 -9.15 -2.66 19.80
N MET A 503 -8.95 -3.97 19.78
CA MET A 503 -8.29 -4.67 18.67
C MET A 503 -9.32 -5.34 17.76
N THR A 504 -9.31 -5.00 16.48
CA THR A 504 -10.10 -5.69 15.46
C THR A 504 -9.62 -7.13 15.27
N PHE A 505 -10.42 -7.95 14.59
CA PHE A 505 -10.00 -9.30 14.22
C PHE A 505 -8.76 -9.24 13.29
N TYR A 506 -8.75 -8.32 12.33
CA TYR A 506 -7.61 -8.14 11.45
C TYR A 506 -6.33 -7.73 12.20
N VAL A 507 -6.42 -6.80 13.15
CA VAL A 507 -5.25 -6.43 13.98
C VAL A 507 -4.67 -7.64 14.70
N LYS A 508 -5.53 -8.53 15.24
CA LYS A 508 -5.07 -9.73 15.95
C LYS A 508 -4.41 -10.77 15.05
N HIS A 509 -4.93 -10.95 13.84
CA HIS A 509 -4.56 -12.06 12.96
C HIS A 509 -3.74 -11.67 11.73
N GLY A 510 -3.69 -10.36 11.38
CA GLY A 510 -2.98 -9.83 10.21
C GLY A 510 -3.47 -10.44 8.90
N ASP A 511 -2.58 -10.62 7.95
CA ASP A 511 -2.86 -11.12 6.60
C ASP A 511 -3.08 -12.65 6.55
N TYR A 512 -3.88 -13.18 7.50
CA TYR A 512 -4.12 -14.62 7.65
C TYR A 512 -4.71 -15.28 6.40
N LEU A 513 -5.59 -14.57 5.67
CA LEU A 513 -6.18 -15.08 4.42
C LEU A 513 -5.10 -15.32 3.35
N ALA A 514 -4.15 -14.41 3.25
CA ALA A 514 -3.05 -14.53 2.31
C ALA A 514 -2.08 -15.65 2.69
N ARG A 515 -1.82 -15.83 3.98
CA ARG A 515 -1.01 -16.96 4.47
C ARG A 515 -1.68 -18.30 4.14
N ILE A 516 -2.98 -18.44 4.43
CA ILE A 516 -3.75 -19.64 4.07
C ILE A 516 -3.72 -19.86 2.54
N ALA A 517 -3.97 -18.80 1.76
CA ALA A 517 -3.94 -18.88 0.30
C ALA A 517 -2.57 -19.31 -0.24
N SER A 518 -1.48 -18.85 0.37
CA SER A 518 -0.12 -19.22 -0.02
C SER A 518 0.15 -20.70 0.22
N TYR A 519 -0.27 -21.25 1.37
CA TYR A 519 -0.17 -22.70 1.64
C TYR A 519 -1.03 -23.53 0.68
N CYS A 520 -2.29 -23.18 0.51
CA CYS A 520 -3.21 -23.87 -0.41
C CYS A 520 -2.72 -23.79 -1.87
N GLY A 521 -2.22 -22.62 -2.27
CA GLY A 521 -1.61 -22.42 -3.59
C GLY A 521 -0.37 -23.30 -3.78
N GLY A 522 0.51 -23.35 -2.80
CA GLY A 522 1.68 -24.24 -2.81
C GLY A 522 1.30 -25.72 -3.00
N VAL A 523 0.30 -26.20 -2.27
CA VAL A 523 -0.23 -27.57 -2.40
C VAL A 523 -0.78 -27.82 -3.82
N LEU A 524 -1.61 -26.92 -4.36
CA LEU A 524 -2.16 -27.07 -5.71
C LEU A 524 -1.05 -27.04 -6.78
N PHE A 525 -0.02 -26.23 -6.59
CA PHE A 525 1.13 -26.21 -7.48
C PHE A 525 1.89 -27.53 -7.47
N LEU A 526 2.21 -28.06 -6.28
CA LEU A 526 2.89 -29.35 -6.14
C LEU A 526 2.08 -30.49 -6.75
N LEU A 527 0.76 -30.55 -6.51
CA LEU A 527 -0.13 -31.52 -7.15
C LEU A 527 -0.10 -31.41 -8.68
N SER A 528 -0.05 -30.18 -9.20
CA SER A 528 0.03 -29.93 -10.65
C SER A 528 1.36 -30.42 -11.23
N LEU A 529 2.47 -30.28 -10.50
CA LEU A 529 3.78 -30.82 -10.89
C LEU A 529 3.78 -32.33 -10.89
N VAL A 530 3.28 -32.98 -9.83
CA VAL A 530 3.15 -34.45 -9.76
C VAL A 530 2.33 -34.98 -10.94
N MET A 531 1.18 -34.39 -11.20
CA MET A 531 0.34 -34.76 -12.35
C MET A 531 1.05 -34.52 -13.70
N HIS A 532 1.88 -33.47 -13.80
CA HIS A 532 2.70 -33.24 -14.99
C HIS A 532 3.66 -34.40 -15.26
N PHE A 533 4.40 -34.86 -14.23
CA PHE A 533 5.34 -35.97 -14.37
C PHE A 533 4.65 -37.30 -14.65
N ILE A 534 3.54 -37.60 -13.98
CA ILE A 534 2.73 -38.81 -14.25
C ILE A 534 2.24 -38.83 -15.71
N GLN A 535 1.69 -37.70 -16.19
CA GLN A 535 1.20 -37.59 -17.57
C GLN A 535 2.34 -37.68 -18.60
N LYS A 536 3.53 -37.18 -18.30
CA LYS A 536 4.71 -37.30 -19.15
C LYS A 536 5.17 -38.77 -19.23
N LYS A 537 5.25 -39.47 -18.10
CA LYS A 537 5.63 -40.88 -18.05
C LYS A 537 4.66 -41.77 -18.85
N ARG A 538 3.36 -41.56 -18.69
CA ARG A 538 2.32 -42.30 -19.47
C ARG A 538 2.39 -42.08 -20.99
N LYS A 539 2.88 -40.91 -21.45
CA LYS A 539 3.10 -40.65 -22.88
C LYS A 539 4.37 -41.31 -23.43
N PHE A 540 5.33 -41.61 -22.59
CA PHE A 540 6.57 -42.28 -22.97
C PHE A 540 6.39 -43.78 -23.15
N TYR A 541 5.42 -44.38 -22.44
CA TYR A 541 5.10 -45.81 -22.51
C TYR A 541 3.94 -46.15 -23.48
N ARG A 542 3.39 -45.15 -24.18
CA ARG A 542 2.46 -45.28 -25.32
C ARG A 542 3.15 -44.90 -26.62
#